data_e5536fa210dcb8eed0eecbb2a0b1c16f
#
_entry.id   e5536fa210dcb8eed0eecbb2a0b1c16f
#
_cell.length_a   1.000
_cell.length_b   1.000
_cell.length_c   1.000
_cell.angle_alpha   90.00
_cell.angle_beta   90.00
_cell.angle_gamma   90.00
#
_symmetry.space_group_name_H-M   'P 1'
#
loop_
_entity.id
_entity.type
_entity.pdbx_description
1 polymer ?
#
loop_
_entity_poly.entity_id
_entity_poly.type
_entity_poly.pdbx_seq_one_letter_code
_entity_poly.pdbx_strand_id
1 'polypeptide(L)'
;MRFNLYQRPAWAILCGLAVAAASTWTSAFAVDKPPAPKEAWSPEAAAHYLDDREVWWQGWDRAQKDQGTLCISCHTQATYGLVRPVLRRRLGEHEVSAQEQVMLSSIEKRVRDWKEMKPFYSDAIYGTGKEIESRNAESVLNAVILASYDAGKKELSERTRLAFDNAWALQSPAGSDAGSWVWQNFDYTPWEAKESQYHWAALMAVAVGKAPGDYRNDPKIASNLRLLTGYLRSHYDAQPLVNKLVALWAEKYSPGIVAYDDERKLLDELDRLQHADGGWSLTDLGTWKRRDNTPLEMRSDGYATGLIVLVREEIVPNARKNPHVARGISWLESNQNKTTGAWPAWSLNKNRDLETPVGKFMSDAATSYAVMAIEAGR
;
A
#
# COMPACT_ATOMS: atom_id res chain seq x y z
N MET A 1 -14.91 21.26 87.39
CA MET A 1 -13.97 21.95 88.31
C MET A 1 -13.32 23.07 87.49
N ARG A 2 -13.81 24.20 87.85
CA ARG A 2 -13.09 25.35 88.42
C ARG A 2 -12.06 25.99 87.50
N PHE A 3 -12.41 27.18 86.98
CA PHE A 3 -12.11 28.54 87.45
C PHE A 3 -10.79 29.05 86.85
N ASN A 4 -10.59 30.27 86.46
CA ASN A 4 -11.25 31.58 86.44
C ASN A 4 -10.29 32.51 85.60
N LEU A 5 -10.84 33.41 84.78
CA LEU A 5 -10.96 34.83 84.94
C LEU A 5 -9.62 35.63 85.12
N TYR A 6 -9.35 36.61 84.27
CA TYR A 6 -9.39 38.05 84.52
C TYR A 6 -8.81 38.81 83.31
N GLN A 7 -9.66 39.53 82.55
CA GLN A 7 -9.93 40.98 82.57
C GLN A 7 -8.74 41.90 82.17
N ARG A 8 -8.89 42.49 81.02
CA ARG A 8 -8.83 43.83 80.39
C ARG A 8 -8.08 45.01 81.13
N PRO A 9 -7.86 46.23 80.50
CA PRO A 9 -8.20 46.81 79.21
C PRO A 9 -7.12 47.69 78.51
N ALA A 10 -7.42 47.97 77.21
CA ALA A 10 -7.35 49.23 76.44
C ALA A 10 -6.07 50.08 76.39
N TRP A 11 -5.66 50.52 75.24
CA TRP A 11 -5.83 51.84 74.63
C TRP A 11 -5.28 51.85 73.19
N ALA A 12 -6.02 52.56 72.36
CA ALA A 12 -5.82 52.73 70.93
C ALA A 12 -4.63 53.68 70.63
N ILE A 13 -3.95 53.40 69.53
CA ILE A 13 -3.35 54.46 68.72
C ILE A 13 -3.52 54.01 67.25
N LEU A 14 -4.26 54.79 66.45
CA LEU A 14 -4.32 54.73 64.99
C LEU A 14 -2.97 55.19 64.42
N CYS A 15 -2.38 54.31 63.55
CA CYS A 15 -1.43 54.79 62.54
C CYS A 15 -1.86 54.12 61.25
N GLY A 16 -2.40 54.91 60.35
CA GLY A 16 -2.71 54.50 58.99
C GLY A 16 -1.45 54.25 58.20
N LEU A 17 -1.37 53.04 57.64
CA LEU A 17 -0.38 52.75 56.60
C LEU A 17 -1.16 52.31 55.38
N ALA A 18 -1.19 53.16 54.38
CA ALA A 18 -1.71 52.85 53.07
C ALA A 18 -0.82 51.79 52.42
N VAL A 19 -1.30 50.55 52.26
CA VAL A 19 -0.65 49.52 51.45
C VAL A 19 -1.11 49.74 50.02
N ALA A 20 -0.21 50.33 49.22
CA ALA A 20 -0.36 50.34 47.75
C ALA A 20 -0.19 48.93 47.24
N ALA A 21 -1.29 48.30 46.80
CA ALA A 21 -1.27 47.03 46.07
C ALA A 21 -0.69 47.28 44.68
N ALA A 22 0.59 46.99 44.49
CA ALA A 22 1.23 46.93 43.18
C ALA A 22 0.78 45.61 42.50
N SER A 23 -0.24 45.68 41.66
CA SER A 23 -0.62 44.60 40.75
C SER A 23 0.45 44.46 39.69
N THR A 24 1.37 43.54 39.87
CA THR A 24 2.30 43.11 38.81
C THR A 24 1.51 42.31 37.78
N TRP A 25 1.19 42.94 36.67
CA TRP A 25 0.73 42.28 35.48
C TRP A 25 1.92 41.51 34.88
N THR A 26 2.06 40.21 35.17
CA THR A 26 2.91 39.32 34.42
C THR A 26 2.22 39.07 33.09
N SER A 27 2.60 39.83 32.05
CA SER A 27 2.30 39.47 30.67
C SER A 27 3.00 38.15 30.37
N ALA A 28 2.27 37.05 30.40
CA ALA A 28 2.75 35.79 29.85
C ALA A 28 2.91 36.02 28.35
N PHE A 29 4.12 36.25 27.90
CA PHE A 29 4.46 36.16 26.50
C PHE A 29 4.19 34.68 26.12
N ALA A 30 3.14 34.45 25.36
CA ALA A 30 2.95 33.17 24.66
C ALA A 30 4.21 33.01 23.77
N VAL A 31 5.08 32.10 24.16
CA VAL A 31 6.16 31.66 23.28
C VAL A 31 5.47 30.95 22.16
N ASP A 32 5.35 31.59 21.00
CA ASP A 32 4.89 30.97 19.78
C ASP A 32 5.73 29.72 19.57
N LYS A 33 5.06 28.58 19.64
CA LYS A 33 5.69 27.29 19.33
C LYS A 33 6.23 27.41 17.92
N PRO A 34 7.54 27.17 17.68
CA PRO A 34 8.08 27.26 16.35
C PRO A 34 7.21 26.40 15.41
N PRO A 35 6.89 26.89 14.21
CA PRO A 35 6.11 26.11 13.27
C PRO A 35 6.77 24.75 13.10
N ALA A 36 5.97 23.68 13.13
CA ALA A 36 6.47 22.33 12.90
C ALA A 36 7.30 22.34 11.60
N PRO A 37 8.46 21.67 11.55
CA PRO A 37 9.25 21.61 10.34
C PRO A 37 8.32 21.17 9.21
N LYS A 38 8.31 21.91 8.10
CA LYS A 38 7.56 21.53 6.91
C LYS A 38 7.99 20.12 6.53
N GLU A 39 7.06 19.18 6.50
CA GLU A 39 7.35 17.83 6.07
C GLU A 39 8.00 17.88 4.68
N ALA A 40 9.02 17.04 4.47
CA ALA A 40 9.74 17.00 3.21
C ALA A 40 8.85 16.56 2.05
N TRP A 41 7.78 15.76 2.33
CA TRP A 41 6.74 15.35 1.40
C TRP A 41 5.35 15.80 1.91
N SER A 42 4.31 15.76 1.06
CA SER A 42 2.94 16.10 1.42
C SER A 42 2.01 14.90 1.22
N PRO A 43 1.41 14.35 2.29
CA PRO A 43 0.40 13.32 2.18
C PRO A 43 -0.88 13.83 1.48
N GLU A 44 -1.24 15.12 1.65
CA GLU A 44 -2.38 15.73 0.97
C GLU A 44 -2.17 15.77 -0.54
N ALA A 45 -0.97 16.16 -1.00
CA ALA A 45 -0.66 16.18 -2.42
C ALA A 45 -0.66 14.77 -3.03
N ALA A 46 -0.16 13.77 -2.29
CA ALA A 46 -0.22 12.37 -2.73
C ALA A 46 -1.66 11.86 -2.81
N ALA A 47 -2.50 12.18 -1.82
CA ALA A 47 -3.92 11.81 -1.83
C ALA A 47 -4.64 12.44 -3.01
N HIS A 48 -4.44 13.74 -3.23
CA HIS A 48 -5.04 14.47 -4.37
C HIS A 48 -4.64 13.85 -5.71
N TYR A 49 -3.34 13.57 -5.91
CA TYR A 49 -2.88 12.90 -7.12
C TYR A 49 -3.59 11.56 -7.34
N LEU A 50 -3.62 10.71 -6.33
CA LEU A 50 -4.19 9.37 -6.41
C LEU A 50 -5.72 9.42 -6.61
N ASP A 51 -6.41 10.34 -5.93
CA ASP A 51 -7.86 10.54 -6.09
C ASP A 51 -8.19 11.05 -7.51
N ASP A 52 -7.41 11.97 -8.09
CA ASP A 52 -7.54 12.42 -9.48
C ASP A 52 -7.32 11.29 -10.48
N ARG A 53 -6.34 10.41 -10.21
CA ARG A 53 -6.08 9.23 -11.04
C ARG A 53 -7.23 8.25 -11.00
N GLU A 54 -7.84 8.06 -9.83
CA GLU A 54 -9.02 7.21 -9.68
C GLU A 54 -10.24 7.80 -10.40
N VAL A 55 -10.49 9.12 -10.30
CA VAL A 55 -11.54 9.81 -11.07
C VAL A 55 -11.35 9.60 -12.56
N TRP A 56 -10.12 9.79 -13.05
CA TRP A 56 -9.84 9.59 -14.47
C TRP A 56 -10.10 8.12 -14.88
N TRP A 57 -9.69 7.13 -14.08
CA TRP A 57 -9.93 5.72 -14.36
C TRP A 57 -11.43 5.42 -14.42
N GLN A 58 -12.19 5.92 -13.44
CA GLN A 58 -13.64 5.75 -13.36
C GLN A 58 -14.38 6.37 -14.56
N GLY A 59 -13.85 7.43 -15.13
CA GLY A 59 -14.40 8.08 -16.32
C GLY A 59 -13.92 7.50 -17.66
N TRP A 60 -12.96 6.58 -17.65
CA TRP A 60 -12.38 6.06 -18.88
C TRP A 60 -13.23 4.94 -19.50
N ASP A 61 -13.65 5.12 -20.77
CA ASP A 61 -14.52 4.14 -21.46
C ASP A 61 -13.99 2.69 -21.42
N ARG A 62 -12.65 2.51 -21.48
CA ARG A 62 -12.07 1.17 -21.45
C ARG A 62 -12.13 0.53 -20.05
N ALA A 63 -12.30 1.32 -19.01
CA ALA A 63 -12.49 0.82 -17.65
C ALA A 63 -13.94 0.38 -17.41
N GLN A 64 -14.90 0.87 -18.22
CA GLN A 64 -16.30 0.49 -18.09
C GLN A 64 -16.49 -0.99 -18.42
N LYS A 65 -17.21 -1.70 -17.55
CA LYS A 65 -17.46 -3.13 -17.67
C LYS A 65 -18.94 -3.44 -17.48
N ASP A 66 -19.24 -4.74 -17.53
CA ASP A 66 -20.59 -5.26 -17.45
C ASP A 66 -21.40 -4.67 -16.31
N GLN A 67 -22.68 -4.41 -16.55
CA GLN A 67 -23.66 -3.89 -15.58
C GLN A 67 -23.24 -2.59 -14.86
N GLY A 68 -22.50 -1.71 -15.53
CA GLY A 68 -22.04 -0.43 -14.98
C GLY A 68 -20.97 -0.54 -13.89
N THR A 69 -20.22 -1.64 -13.92
CA THR A 69 -19.05 -1.84 -13.06
C THR A 69 -17.76 -1.40 -13.74
N LEU A 70 -16.64 -1.44 -13.02
CA LEU A 70 -15.33 -1.03 -13.49
C LEU A 70 -14.37 -2.21 -13.57
N CYS A 71 -13.44 -2.16 -14.53
CA CYS A 71 -12.26 -2.99 -14.52
C CYS A 71 -11.34 -2.56 -13.39
N ILE A 72 -10.89 -3.48 -12.59
CA ILE A 72 -9.83 -3.22 -11.63
C ILE A 72 -8.48 -3.31 -12.33
N SER A 73 -7.80 -2.19 -12.44
CA SER A 73 -6.45 -2.18 -12.99
C SER A 73 -5.40 -2.56 -11.94
N CYS A 74 -4.41 -3.33 -12.37
CA CYS A 74 -3.29 -3.71 -11.51
C CYS A 74 -2.41 -2.52 -11.08
N HIS A 75 -2.41 -1.45 -11.85
CA HIS A 75 -1.52 -0.28 -11.66
C HIS A 75 -2.18 0.91 -10.95
N THR A 76 -3.43 1.26 -11.27
CA THR A 76 -4.12 2.43 -10.69
C THR A 76 -5.02 2.01 -9.53
N GLN A 77 -6.09 1.24 -9.78
CA GLN A 77 -7.07 0.92 -8.74
C GLN A 77 -6.56 -0.05 -7.68
N ALA A 78 -5.80 -1.09 -8.06
CA ALA A 78 -5.33 -2.06 -7.08
C ALA A 78 -4.39 -1.38 -6.08
N THR A 79 -3.42 -0.61 -6.57
CA THR A 79 -2.49 0.10 -5.69
C THR A 79 -3.16 1.25 -4.92
N TYR A 80 -4.13 1.95 -5.53
CA TYR A 80 -4.98 2.91 -4.84
C TYR A 80 -5.74 2.27 -3.68
N GLY A 81 -6.38 1.12 -3.91
CA GLY A 81 -7.10 0.38 -2.88
C GLY A 81 -6.21 -0.08 -1.71
N LEU A 82 -4.93 -0.33 -1.95
CA LEU A 82 -3.97 -0.67 -0.90
C LEU A 82 -3.54 0.55 -0.07
N VAL A 83 -3.30 1.69 -0.73
CA VAL A 83 -2.72 2.86 -0.07
C VAL A 83 -3.75 3.81 0.53
N ARG A 84 -4.95 3.91 -0.05
CA ARG A 84 -5.95 4.92 0.38
C ARG A 84 -6.38 4.78 1.84
N PRO A 85 -6.56 3.56 2.39
CA PRO A 85 -6.78 3.40 3.84
C PRO A 85 -5.61 3.89 4.70
N VAL A 86 -4.37 3.81 4.20
CA VAL A 86 -3.17 4.33 4.88
C VAL A 86 -3.19 5.86 4.90
N LEU A 87 -3.42 6.48 3.73
CA LEU A 87 -3.55 7.94 3.60
C LEU A 87 -4.69 8.49 4.44
N ARG A 88 -5.85 7.84 4.46
CA ARG A 88 -6.99 8.25 5.29
C ARG A 88 -6.60 8.34 6.76
N ARG A 89 -5.91 7.34 7.30
CA ARG A 89 -5.41 7.39 8.69
C ARG A 89 -4.42 8.52 8.88
N ARG A 90 -3.49 8.72 7.94
CA ARG A 90 -2.49 9.77 7.99
C ARG A 90 -3.10 11.17 7.99
N LEU A 91 -4.16 11.38 7.22
CA LEU A 91 -4.87 12.65 7.06
C LEU A 91 -5.96 12.87 8.13
N GLY A 92 -6.22 11.87 8.98
CA GLY A 92 -7.30 11.96 9.98
C GLY A 92 -8.70 11.94 9.36
N GLU A 93 -8.84 11.40 8.16
CA GLU A 93 -10.14 11.25 7.51
C GLU A 93 -10.90 10.05 8.11
N HIS A 94 -12.14 10.25 8.50
CA HIS A 94 -12.96 9.22 9.14
C HIS A 94 -13.79 8.41 8.14
N GLU A 95 -14.15 9.02 7.02
CA GLU A 95 -15.00 8.42 5.99
C GLU A 95 -14.21 8.09 4.72
N VAL A 96 -14.70 7.13 3.95
CA VAL A 96 -14.17 6.85 2.61
C VAL A 96 -14.49 8.01 1.67
N SER A 97 -13.56 8.35 0.78
CA SER A 97 -13.78 9.39 -0.23
C SER A 97 -14.84 8.96 -1.26
N ALA A 98 -15.36 9.91 -2.01
CA ALA A 98 -16.31 9.63 -3.09
C ALA A 98 -15.74 8.65 -4.13
N GLN A 99 -14.45 8.79 -4.45
CA GLN A 99 -13.73 7.93 -5.40
C GLN A 99 -13.58 6.51 -4.85
N GLU A 100 -13.19 6.38 -3.58
CA GLU A 100 -13.17 5.07 -2.91
C GLU A 100 -14.53 4.41 -2.91
N GLN A 101 -15.61 5.17 -2.63
CA GLN A 101 -16.97 4.65 -2.59
C GLN A 101 -17.40 4.08 -3.95
N VAL A 102 -17.10 4.75 -5.05
CA VAL A 102 -17.40 4.26 -6.41
C VAL A 102 -16.64 2.97 -6.70
N MET A 103 -15.33 2.92 -6.42
CA MET A 103 -14.50 1.72 -6.58
C MET A 103 -15.04 0.57 -5.73
N LEU A 104 -15.27 0.78 -4.45
CA LEU A 104 -15.74 -0.24 -3.53
C LEU A 104 -17.13 -0.77 -3.92
N SER A 105 -18.05 0.12 -4.31
CA SER A 105 -19.39 -0.28 -4.77
C SER A 105 -19.33 -1.15 -6.02
N SER A 106 -18.42 -0.83 -6.96
CA SER A 106 -18.16 -1.64 -8.15
C SER A 106 -17.64 -3.03 -7.79
N ILE A 107 -16.62 -3.10 -6.90
CA ILE A 107 -16.04 -4.35 -6.43
C ILE A 107 -17.08 -5.20 -5.70
N GLU A 108 -17.81 -4.63 -4.76
CA GLU A 108 -18.84 -5.32 -3.98
C GLU A 108 -19.94 -5.93 -4.88
N LYS A 109 -20.39 -5.16 -5.88
CA LYS A 109 -21.36 -5.65 -6.86
C LYS A 109 -20.80 -6.85 -7.62
N ARG A 110 -19.56 -6.77 -8.12
CA ARG A 110 -18.92 -7.85 -8.86
C ARG A 110 -18.64 -9.09 -8.00
N VAL A 111 -18.30 -8.92 -6.74
CA VAL A 111 -18.09 -9.99 -5.76
C VAL A 111 -19.43 -10.69 -5.46
N ARG A 112 -20.50 -9.95 -5.21
CA ARG A 112 -21.81 -10.47 -4.88
C ARG A 112 -22.45 -11.19 -6.06
N ASP A 113 -22.45 -10.54 -7.22
CA ASP A 113 -23.13 -10.99 -8.44
C ASP A 113 -22.15 -11.77 -9.34
N TRP A 114 -21.18 -12.45 -8.73
CA TRP A 114 -20.01 -13.06 -9.36
C TRP A 114 -20.32 -13.95 -10.57
N LYS A 115 -21.38 -14.76 -10.48
CA LYS A 115 -21.74 -15.72 -11.52
C LYS A 115 -22.43 -15.07 -12.71
N GLU A 116 -23.12 -13.96 -12.47
CA GLU A 116 -23.88 -13.18 -13.45
C GLU A 116 -23.02 -12.14 -14.18
N MET A 117 -21.87 -11.78 -13.62
CA MET A 117 -20.96 -10.80 -14.21
C MET A 117 -20.13 -11.38 -15.33
N LYS A 118 -20.04 -10.67 -16.45
CA LYS A 118 -19.09 -11.03 -17.52
C LYS A 118 -17.66 -10.75 -17.08
N PRO A 119 -16.67 -11.58 -17.50
CA PRO A 119 -15.24 -11.28 -17.32
C PRO A 119 -14.85 -9.92 -17.90
N PHE A 120 -13.75 -9.35 -17.43
CA PHE A 120 -13.27 -8.05 -17.93
C PHE A 120 -12.91 -8.06 -19.41
N TYR A 121 -12.45 -9.21 -19.93
CA TYR A 121 -12.04 -9.39 -21.31
C TYR A 121 -12.75 -10.60 -21.91
N SER A 122 -13.14 -10.47 -23.17
CA SER A 122 -13.79 -11.52 -23.94
C SER A 122 -12.77 -12.22 -24.84
N ASP A 123 -12.84 -13.56 -24.92
CA ASP A 123 -12.03 -14.36 -25.82
C ASP A 123 -12.27 -13.98 -27.29
N ALA A 124 -13.49 -13.61 -27.65
CA ALA A 124 -13.84 -13.19 -29.01
C ALA A 124 -13.11 -11.90 -29.47
N ILE A 125 -12.75 -11.03 -28.53
CA ILE A 125 -12.11 -9.74 -28.85
C ILE A 125 -10.58 -9.81 -28.61
N TYR A 126 -10.16 -10.47 -27.54
CA TYR A 126 -8.78 -10.41 -27.06
C TYR A 126 -7.98 -11.70 -27.24
N GLY A 127 -8.64 -12.79 -27.69
CA GLY A 127 -8.03 -14.08 -27.93
C GLY A 127 -8.31 -15.09 -26.82
N THR A 128 -8.10 -16.36 -27.16
CA THR A 128 -8.40 -17.51 -26.31
C THR A 128 -7.74 -17.42 -24.93
N GLY A 129 -8.50 -17.75 -23.92
CA GLY A 129 -8.06 -17.78 -22.53
C GLY A 129 -8.22 -16.45 -21.78
N LYS A 130 -8.56 -15.34 -22.44
CA LYS A 130 -8.67 -14.03 -21.78
C LYS A 130 -9.84 -13.93 -20.81
N GLU A 131 -10.93 -14.66 -21.05
CA GLU A 131 -12.04 -14.74 -20.10
C GLU A 131 -11.60 -15.42 -18.80
N ILE A 132 -10.87 -16.54 -18.89
CA ILE A 132 -10.34 -17.25 -17.73
C ILE A 132 -9.29 -16.39 -17.01
N GLU A 133 -8.30 -15.86 -17.74
CA GLU A 133 -7.25 -15.01 -17.20
C GLU A 133 -7.85 -13.81 -16.44
N SER A 134 -8.80 -13.09 -17.06
CA SER A 134 -9.39 -11.91 -16.43
C SER A 134 -10.28 -12.24 -15.23
N ARG A 135 -10.99 -13.37 -15.26
CA ARG A 135 -11.80 -13.82 -14.13
C ARG A 135 -10.94 -14.17 -12.93
N ASN A 136 -9.84 -14.88 -13.15
CA ASN A 136 -8.90 -15.23 -12.10
C ASN A 136 -8.23 -13.97 -11.51
N ALA A 137 -7.71 -13.07 -12.36
CA ALA A 137 -7.10 -11.83 -11.93
C ALA A 137 -8.08 -10.98 -11.11
N GLU A 138 -9.31 -10.80 -11.60
CA GLU A 138 -10.38 -10.07 -10.90
C GLU A 138 -10.62 -10.61 -9.50
N SER A 139 -10.70 -11.94 -9.34
CA SER A 139 -10.97 -12.56 -8.04
C SER A 139 -9.91 -12.23 -6.99
N VAL A 140 -8.63 -12.29 -7.39
CA VAL A 140 -7.51 -11.96 -6.52
C VAL A 140 -7.48 -10.46 -6.20
N LEU A 141 -7.65 -9.59 -7.21
CA LEU A 141 -7.65 -8.15 -7.03
C LEU A 141 -8.77 -7.68 -6.09
N ASN A 142 -9.98 -8.22 -6.25
CA ASN A 142 -11.11 -7.95 -5.36
C ASN A 142 -10.77 -8.32 -3.90
N ALA A 143 -10.23 -9.53 -3.68
CA ALA A 143 -9.90 -10.02 -2.36
C ALA A 143 -8.78 -9.17 -1.71
N VAL A 144 -7.72 -8.85 -2.45
CA VAL A 144 -6.59 -8.05 -1.97
C VAL A 144 -7.02 -6.64 -1.57
N ILE A 145 -7.84 -5.97 -2.41
CA ILE A 145 -8.33 -4.62 -2.11
C ILE A 145 -9.25 -4.64 -0.89
N LEU A 146 -10.29 -5.50 -0.88
CA LEU A 146 -11.23 -5.53 0.23
C LEU A 146 -10.57 -5.92 1.55
N ALA A 147 -9.57 -6.81 1.53
CA ALA A 147 -8.78 -7.16 2.72
C ALA A 147 -8.02 -5.95 3.28
N SER A 148 -7.52 -5.05 2.43
CA SER A 148 -6.83 -3.82 2.88
C SER A 148 -7.77 -2.87 3.63
N TYR A 149 -9.06 -2.81 3.25
CA TYR A 149 -10.09 -2.04 3.94
C TYR A 149 -10.58 -2.69 5.24
N ASP A 150 -10.35 -3.97 5.40
CA ASP A 150 -10.68 -4.69 6.62
C ASP A 150 -9.51 -4.82 7.61
N ALA A 151 -8.26 -4.59 7.18
CA ALA A 151 -7.04 -4.84 7.97
C ALA A 151 -7.03 -4.19 9.37
N GLY A 152 -7.73 -3.06 9.56
CA GLY A 152 -7.86 -2.39 10.85
C GLY A 152 -9.10 -2.77 11.67
N LYS A 153 -9.95 -3.69 11.19
CA LYS A 153 -11.18 -4.14 11.85
C LYS A 153 -10.90 -5.30 12.79
N LYS A 154 -11.88 -5.61 13.64
CA LYS A 154 -11.82 -6.79 14.54
C LYS A 154 -12.07 -8.09 13.78
N GLU A 155 -12.95 -8.06 12.80
CA GLU A 155 -13.42 -9.21 12.05
C GLU A 155 -13.46 -8.92 10.56
N LEU A 156 -13.30 -9.97 9.77
CA LEU A 156 -13.43 -9.94 8.33
C LEU A 156 -14.89 -9.67 7.94
N SER A 157 -15.12 -8.65 7.12
CA SER A 157 -16.48 -8.36 6.62
C SER A 157 -16.98 -9.49 5.71
N GLU A 158 -18.29 -9.64 5.62
CA GLU A 158 -18.93 -10.64 4.76
C GLU A 158 -18.51 -10.48 3.28
N ARG A 159 -18.47 -9.25 2.79
CA ARG A 159 -18.03 -8.96 1.41
C ARG A 159 -16.59 -9.38 1.14
N THR A 160 -15.69 -9.17 2.10
CA THR A 160 -14.29 -9.58 1.94
C THR A 160 -14.15 -11.09 2.05
N ARG A 161 -14.91 -11.75 2.92
CA ARG A 161 -14.98 -13.20 3.00
C ARG A 161 -15.45 -13.80 1.66
N LEU A 162 -16.51 -13.27 1.10
CA LEU A 162 -17.03 -13.72 -0.20
C LEU A 162 -16.01 -13.49 -1.34
N ALA A 163 -15.26 -12.38 -1.33
CA ALA A 163 -14.20 -12.14 -2.29
C ALA A 163 -13.07 -13.17 -2.19
N PHE A 164 -12.66 -13.53 -0.96
CA PHE A 164 -11.73 -14.64 -0.76
C PHE A 164 -12.30 -15.98 -1.24
N ASP A 165 -13.56 -16.28 -0.92
CA ASP A 165 -14.21 -17.52 -1.35
C ASP A 165 -14.25 -17.63 -2.89
N ASN A 166 -14.57 -16.54 -3.60
CA ASN A 166 -14.52 -16.48 -5.06
C ASN A 166 -13.09 -16.73 -5.59
N ALA A 167 -12.07 -16.15 -4.95
CA ALA A 167 -10.68 -16.37 -5.33
C ALA A 167 -10.25 -17.82 -5.08
N TRP A 168 -10.53 -18.37 -3.91
CA TRP A 168 -10.18 -19.76 -3.58
C TRP A 168 -10.85 -20.79 -4.51
N ALA A 169 -12.08 -20.50 -4.95
CA ALA A 169 -12.79 -21.38 -5.91
C ALA A 169 -12.11 -21.45 -7.28
N LEU A 170 -11.30 -20.44 -7.64
CA LEU A 170 -10.56 -20.37 -8.91
C LEU A 170 -9.09 -20.75 -8.79
N GLN A 171 -8.59 -21.00 -7.58
CA GLN A 171 -7.20 -21.40 -7.37
C GLN A 171 -6.90 -22.69 -8.13
N SER A 172 -5.79 -22.74 -8.85
CA SER A 172 -5.34 -23.93 -9.58
C SER A 172 -5.10 -25.09 -8.62
N PRO A 173 -5.84 -26.22 -8.76
CA PRO A 173 -5.78 -27.30 -7.79
C PRO A 173 -4.62 -28.26 -8.03
N ALA A 174 -4.05 -28.31 -9.24
CA ALA A 174 -3.05 -29.29 -9.68
C ALA A 174 -2.15 -28.76 -10.80
N GLY A 175 -1.10 -29.50 -11.12
CA GLY A 175 -0.12 -29.14 -12.16
C GLY A 175 1.01 -28.28 -11.63
N SER A 176 1.83 -27.74 -12.53
CA SER A 176 2.95 -26.86 -12.20
C SER A 176 2.52 -25.60 -11.48
N ASP A 177 1.34 -25.10 -11.79
CA ASP A 177 0.79 -23.84 -11.26
C ASP A 177 -0.17 -24.07 -10.08
N ALA A 178 -0.21 -25.28 -9.51
CA ALA A 178 -1.06 -25.59 -8.35
C ALA A 178 -0.80 -24.62 -7.20
N GLY A 179 -1.85 -23.94 -6.73
CA GLY A 179 -1.76 -22.95 -5.67
C GLY A 179 -1.79 -21.49 -6.14
N SER A 180 -1.67 -21.24 -7.44
CA SER A 180 -1.77 -19.90 -8.03
C SER A 180 -3.10 -19.70 -8.74
N TRP A 181 -3.21 -18.57 -9.43
CA TRP A 181 -4.33 -18.20 -10.31
C TRP A 181 -3.80 -17.89 -11.70
N VAL A 182 -4.42 -18.42 -12.75
CA VAL A 182 -4.07 -18.04 -14.12
C VAL A 182 -4.19 -16.52 -14.25
N TRP A 183 -3.13 -15.87 -14.74
CA TRP A 183 -3.07 -14.41 -14.73
C TRP A 183 -3.14 -13.82 -16.13
N GLN A 184 -3.64 -12.59 -16.22
CA GLN A 184 -3.67 -11.85 -17.48
C GLN A 184 -2.27 -11.72 -18.07
N ASN A 185 -2.12 -12.16 -19.31
CA ASN A 185 -0.88 -12.04 -20.05
C ASN A 185 -1.10 -11.32 -21.38
N PHE A 186 -0.80 -10.02 -21.39
CA PHE A 186 -0.69 -9.18 -22.58
C PHE A 186 0.77 -8.85 -22.90
N ASP A 187 1.69 -9.50 -22.19
CA ASP A 187 3.11 -9.22 -22.25
C ASP A 187 3.43 -7.75 -21.87
N TYR A 188 2.73 -7.26 -20.84
CA TYR A 188 2.93 -5.95 -20.24
C TYR A 188 3.49 -6.07 -18.83
N THR A 189 4.82 -6.12 -18.73
CA THR A 189 5.52 -6.14 -17.45
C THR A 189 5.31 -4.83 -16.69
N PRO A 190 5.24 -4.85 -15.36
CA PRO A 190 5.35 -6.00 -14.46
C PRO A 190 3.99 -6.61 -14.05
N TRP A 191 2.85 -6.19 -14.63
CA TRP A 191 1.52 -6.54 -14.09
C TRP A 191 0.69 -7.50 -14.93
N GLU A 192 0.92 -7.53 -16.25
CA GLU A 192 0.15 -8.33 -17.20
C GLU A 192 1.09 -9.12 -18.12
N ALA A 193 2.02 -9.84 -17.50
CA ALA A 193 3.00 -10.71 -18.14
C ALA A 193 3.05 -12.06 -17.41
N LYS A 194 3.82 -13.00 -17.91
CA LYS A 194 3.90 -14.35 -17.36
C LYS A 194 4.31 -14.36 -15.87
N GLU A 195 5.27 -13.53 -15.49
CA GLU A 195 5.76 -13.42 -14.11
C GLU A 195 4.78 -12.73 -13.16
N SER A 196 3.75 -12.05 -13.68
CA SER A 196 2.76 -11.36 -12.87
C SER A 196 1.87 -12.32 -12.05
N GLN A 197 1.69 -13.55 -12.53
CA GLN A 197 1.00 -14.62 -11.81
C GLN A 197 1.62 -14.85 -10.42
N TYR A 198 2.94 -14.90 -10.35
CA TYR A 198 3.66 -15.06 -9.08
C TYR A 198 3.52 -13.85 -8.16
N HIS A 199 3.66 -12.64 -8.73
CA HIS A 199 3.54 -11.39 -8.01
C HIS A 199 2.21 -11.28 -7.24
N TRP A 200 1.10 -11.56 -7.95
CA TRP A 200 -0.23 -11.44 -7.37
C TRP A 200 -0.59 -12.61 -6.45
N ALA A 201 -0.05 -13.79 -6.68
CA ALA A 201 -0.12 -14.88 -5.73
C ALA A 201 0.57 -14.52 -4.39
N ALA A 202 1.73 -13.87 -4.44
CA ALA A 202 2.41 -13.40 -3.24
C ALA A 202 1.62 -12.28 -2.54
N LEU A 203 1.04 -11.32 -3.27
CA LEU A 203 0.16 -10.30 -2.67
C LEU A 203 -1.11 -10.90 -2.07
N MET A 204 -1.66 -11.97 -2.64
CA MET A 204 -2.76 -12.70 -2.04
C MET A 204 -2.38 -13.32 -0.69
N ALA A 205 -1.17 -13.89 -0.56
CA ALA A 205 -0.67 -14.40 0.72
C ALA A 205 -0.51 -13.28 1.75
N VAL A 206 -0.04 -12.10 1.35
CA VAL A 206 0.01 -10.90 2.22
C VAL A 206 -1.39 -10.48 2.65
N ALA A 207 -2.37 -10.43 1.74
CA ALA A 207 -3.75 -10.05 2.03
C ALA A 207 -4.41 -11.00 3.05
N VAL A 208 -4.23 -12.31 2.86
CA VAL A 208 -4.71 -13.33 3.81
C VAL A 208 -4.06 -13.14 5.19
N GLY A 209 -2.76 -12.86 5.22
CA GLY A 209 -2.03 -12.66 6.47
C GLY A 209 -2.40 -11.40 7.24
N LYS A 210 -2.80 -10.34 6.52
CA LYS A 210 -3.27 -9.07 7.10
C LYS A 210 -4.78 -9.07 7.43
N ALA A 211 -5.53 -10.07 6.96
CA ALA A 211 -6.96 -10.17 7.19
C ALA A 211 -7.27 -10.36 8.71
N PRO A 212 -8.25 -9.61 9.25
CA PRO A 212 -8.58 -9.67 10.68
C PRO A 212 -9.31 -10.96 11.07
N GLY A 213 -9.51 -11.15 12.39
CA GLY A 213 -10.27 -12.28 12.94
C GLY A 213 -9.57 -13.62 12.77
N ASP A 214 -8.23 -13.60 12.67
CA ASP A 214 -7.40 -14.80 12.51
C ASP A 214 -7.76 -15.64 11.26
N TYR A 215 -8.22 -14.96 10.19
CA TYR A 215 -8.69 -15.60 8.96
C TYR A 215 -7.67 -16.58 8.36
N ARG A 216 -6.38 -16.29 8.43
CA ARG A 216 -5.31 -17.16 7.90
C ARG A 216 -5.29 -18.54 8.53
N ASN A 217 -5.84 -18.70 9.75
CA ASN A 217 -5.93 -19.97 10.48
C ASN A 217 -7.31 -20.63 10.34
N ASP A 218 -8.21 -20.10 9.51
CA ASP A 218 -9.51 -20.72 9.24
C ASP A 218 -9.27 -22.12 8.59
N PRO A 219 -9.77 -23.21 9.19
CA PRO A 219 -9.62 -24.56 8.64
C PRO A 219 -10.14 -24.70 7.21
N LYS A 220 -11.11 -23.87 6.79
CA LYS A 220 -11.69 -23.90 5.45
C LYS A 220 -10.70 -23.55 4.36
N ILE A 221 -9.72 -22.70 4.63
CA ILE A 221 -8.72 -22.25 3.66
C ILE A 221 -7.37 -22.96 3.81
N ALA A 222 -7.21 -23.83 4.81
CA ALA A 222 -5.93 -24.44 5.14
C ALA A 222 -5.30 -25.23 3.96
N SER A 223 -6.10 -25.90 3.13
CA SER A 223 -5.61 -26.58 1.93
C SER A 223 -5.17 -25.59 0.84
N ASN A 224 -5.95 -24.56 0.62
CA ASN A 224 -5.66 -23.50 -0.35
C ASN A 224 -4.37 -22.78 0.01
N LEU A 225 -4.21 -22.42 1.29
CA LEU A 225 -3.03 -21.71 1.77
C LEU A 225 -1.76 -22.59 1.68
N ARG A 226 -1.86 -23.90 1.95
CA ARG A 226 -0.73 -24.81 1.72
C ARG A 226 -0.32 -24.89 0.25
N LEU A 227 -1.28 -24.97 -0.68
CA LEU A 227 -1.02 -24.96 -2.11
C LEU A 227 -0.35 -23.63 -2.52
N LEU A 228 -0.87 -22.50 -2.06
CA LEU A 228 -0.31 -21.17 -2.33
C LEU A 228 1.14 -21.05 -1.85
N THR A 229 1.42 -21.44 -0.60
CA THR A 229 2.77 -21.43 -0.02
C THR A 229 3.70 -22.38 -0.80
N GLY A 230 3.19 -23.55 -1.20
CA GLY A 230 3.93 -24.51 -2.05
C GLY A 230 4.30 -23.95 -3.41
N TYR A 231 3.35 -23.31 -4.09
CA TYR A 231 3.58 -22.63 -5.37
C TYR A 231 4.65 -21.53 -5.25
N LEU A 232 4.49 -20.63 -4.29
CA LEU A 232 5.43 -19.53 -4.08
C LEU A 232 6.85 -20.02 -3.79
N ARG A 233 6.99 -21.06 -2.98
CA ARG A 233 8.29 -21.68 -2.68
C ARG A 233 8.93 -22.31 -3.92
N SER A 234 8.18 -23.14 -4.64
CA SER A 234 8.73 -23.92 -5.76
C SER A 234 9.12 -23.07 -6.97
N HIS A 235 8.55 -21.86 -7.10
CA HIS A 235 8.82 -20.96 -8.22
C HIS A 235 9.71 -19.75 -7.85
N TYR A 236 10.17 -19.64 -6.59
CA TYR A 236 10.92 -18.49 -6.10
C TYR A 236 12.21 -18.22 -6.89
N ASP A 237 13.00 -19.26 -7.14
CA ASP A 237 14.32 -19.09 -7.76
C ASP A 237 14.23 -18.49 -9.17
N ALA A 238 13.20 -18.85 -9.92
CA ALA A 238 12.98 -18.37 -11.29
C ALA A 238 12.45 -16.93 -11.39
N GLN A 239 12.15 -16.28 -10.25
CA GLN A 239 11.52 -14.96 -10.26
C GLN A 239 12.53 -13.82 -10.40
N PRO A 240 12.14 -12.70 -11.05
CA PRO A 240 12.88 -11.45 -10.97
C PRO A 240 12.89 -10.91 -9.53
N LEU A 241 13.86 -10.05 -9.20
CA LEU A 241 14.04 -9.50 -7.85
C LEU A 241 12.79 -8.81 -7.31
N VAL A 242 12.04 -8.12 -8.16
CA VAL A 242 10.77 -7.48 -7.76
C VAL A 242 9.76 -8.49 -7.21
N ASN A 243 9.65 -9.65 -7.80
CA ASN A 243 8.76 -10.71 -7.33
C ASN A 243 9.31 -11.43 -6.10
N LYS A 244 10.63 -11.66 -6.04
CA LYS A 244 11.30 -12.20 -4.83
C LYS A 244 11.08 -11.29 -3.63
N LEU A 245 11.08 -9.97 -3.84
CA LEU A 245 10.80 -9.00 -2.79
C LEU A 245 9.37 -9.11 -2.26
N VAL A 246 8.36 -9.27 -3.14
CA VAL A 246 6.97 -9.47 -2.70
C VAL A 246 6.79 -10.85 -2.04
N ALA A 247 7.51 -11.88 -2.49
CA ALA A 247 7.52 -13.18 -1.82
C ALA A 247 8.10 -13.10 -0.41
N LEU A 248 9.14 -12.28 -0.20
CA LEU A 248 9.70 -12.02 1.12
C LEU A 248 8.68 -11.30 2.03
N TRP A 249 7.87 -10.40 1.49
CA TRP A 249 6.76 -9.83 2.23
C TRP A 249 5.72 -10.89 2.62
N ALA A 250 5.40 -11.80 1.70
CA ALA A 250 4.47 -12.91 1.94
C ALA A 250 5.01 -13.89 3.00
N GLU A 251 6.34 -14.14 3.05
CA GLU A 251 7.00 -15.00 4.05
C GLU A 251 6.65 -14.63 5.50
N LYS A 252 6.54 -13.31 5.79
CA LYS A 252 6.11 -12.81 7.11
C LYS A 252 4.77 -13.42 7.56
N TYR A 253 3.87 -13.66 6.63
CA TYR A 253 2.50 -14.11 6.90
C TYR A 253 2.26 -15.58 6.61
N SER A 254 3.04 -16.17 5.72
CA SER A 254 2.99 -17.57 5.31
C SER A 254 4.40 -18.15 5.30
N PRO A 255 4.94 -18.53 6.48
CA PRO A 255 6.30 -19.02 6.59
C PRO A 255 6.57 -20.27 5.73
N GLY A 256 7.76 -20.35 5.15
CA GLY A 256 8.24 -21.43 4.33
C GLY A 256 8.15 -21.17 2.81
N ILE A 257 7.98 -19.91 2.40
CA ILE A 257 8.08 -19.47 0.99
C ILE A 257 9.55 -19.20 0.64
N VAL A 258 10.27 -18.43 1.48
CA VAL A 258 11.64 -17.99 1.27
C VAL A 258 12.56 -18.60 2.33
N ALA A 259 13.60 -19.30 1.90
CA ALA A 259 14.60 -19.83 2.84
C ALA A 259 15.44 -18.70 3.44
N TYR A 260 15.89 -18.86 4.68
CA TYR A 260 16.67 -17.85 5.40
C TYR A 260 17.92 -17.37 4.63
N ASP A 261 18.64 -18.29 3.99
CA ASP A 261 19.82 -17.92 3.20
C ASP A 261 19.46 -17.13 1.93
N ASP A 262 18.30 -17.39 1.35
CA ASP A 262 17.82 -16.67 0.16
C ASP A 262 17.28 -15.29 0.51
N GLU A 263 16.63 -15.14 1.68
CA GLU A 263 16.31 -13.84 2.26
C GLU A 263 17.57 -12.98 2.41
N ARG A 264 18.62 -13.51 3.04
CA ARG A 264 19.88 -12.79 3.22
C ARG A 264 20.50 -12.38 1.88
N LYS A 265 20.60 -13.32 0.93
CA LYS A 265 21.13 -13.03 -0.40
C LYS A 265 20.35 -11.93 -1.12
N LEU A 266 19.02 -11.99 -1.03
CA LEU A 266 18.14 -10.96 -1.61
C LEU A 266 18.40 -9.59 -0.97
N LEU A 267 18.43 -9.51 0.35
CA LEU A 267 18.67 -8.25 1.05
C LEU A 267 20.06 -7.67 0.76
N ASP A 268 21.11 -8.50 0.70
CA ASP A 268 22.47 -8.10 0.35
C ASP A 268 22.55 -7.62 -1.12
N GLU A 269 21.80 -8.24 -2.04
CA GLU A 269 21.73 -7.82 -3.42
C GLU A 269 21.04 -6.48 -3.57
N LEU A 270 19.92 -6.27 -2.89
CA LEU A 270 19.21 -4.99 -2.86
C LEU A 270 20.10 -3.86 -2.29
N ASP A 271 20.91 -4.16 -1.26
CA ASP A 271 21.87 -3.17 -0.73
C ASP A 271 22.91 -2.75 -1.75
N ARG A 272 23.41 -3.69 -2.57
CA ARG A 272 24.36 -3.39 -3.67
C ARG A 272 23.73 -2.61 -4.82
N LEU A 273 22.44 -2.80 -5.07
CA LEU A 273 21.69 -2.11 -6.13
C LEU A 273 21.24 -0.71 -5.72
N GLN A 274 21.42 -0.30 -4.46
CA GLN A 274 21.06 1.05 -4.04
C GLN A 274 21.94 2.10 -4.72
N HIS A 275 21.32 3.05 -5.39
CA HIS A 275 22.01 4.14 -6.07
C HIS A 275 22.66 5.13 -5.09
N ALA A 276 23.59 5.93 -5.58
CA ALA A 276 24.28 6.93 -4.76
C ALA A 276 23.36 8.00 -4.17
N ASP A 277 22.22 8.26 -4.82
CA ASP A 277 21.19 9.18 -4.35
C ASP A 277 20.32 8.59 -3.20
N GLY A 278 20.47 7.32 -2.89
CA GLY A 278 19.74 6.60 -1.83
C GLY A 278 18.48 5.86 -2.29
N GLY A 279 18.06 6.02 -3.54
CA GLY A 279 16.94 5.30 -4.13
C GLY A 279 17.33 4.01 -4.85
N TRP A 280 16.35 3.36 -5.46
CA TRP A 280 16.49 2.20 -6.34
C TRP A 280 15.69 2.40 -7.64
N SER A 281 16.11 1.76 -8.70
CA SER A 281 15.40 1.73 -9.98
C SER A 281 14.66 0.40 -10.17
N LEU A 282 13.43 0.44 -10.63
CA LEU A 282 12.69 -0.76 -11.01
C LEU A 282 13.39 -1.53 -12.13
N THR A 283 14.14 -0.85 -12.97
CA THR A 283 14.92 -1.46 -14.04
C THR A 283 15.97 -2.44 -13.52
N ASP A 284 16.53 -2.21 -12.33
CA ASP A 284 17.54 -3.09 -11.71
C ASP A 284 16.90 -4.34 -11.04
N LEU A 285 15.57 -4.38 -10.88
CA LEU A 285 14.88 -5.46 -10.19
C LEU A 285 14.41 -6.60 -11.10
N GLY A 286 14.87 -6.62 -12.35
CA GLY A 286 14.57 -7.67 -13.29
C GLY A 286 15.25 -7.46 -14.65
N THR A 287 15.02 -8.38 -15.57
CA THR A 287 15.54 -8.27 -16.94
C THR A 287 14.40 -7.84 -17.86
N TRP A 288 14.41 -6.58 -18.26
CA TRP A 288 13.33 -5.96 -19.01
C TRP A 288 13.77 -5.53 -20.40
N LYS A 289 12.84 -5.57 -21.35
CA LYS A 289 13.06 -5.03 -22.69
C LYS A 289 11.78 -4.36 -23.18
N ARG A 290 11.87 -3.09 -23.54
CA ARG A 290 10.77 -2.37 -24.19
C ARG A 290 10.50 -2.91 -25.59
N ARG A 291 9.23 -3.04 -25.96
CA ARG A 291 8.78 -3.52 -27.27
C ARG A 291 9.13 -2.56 -28.41
N ASP A 292 9.25 -1.27 -28.10
CA ASP A 292 9.67 -0.24 -29.04
C ASP A 292 11.20 -0.09 -29.13
N ASN A 293 11.96 -0.96 -28.46
CA ASN A 293 13.43 -0.98 -28.38
C ASN A 293 14.05 0.33 -27.85
N THR A 294 13.25 1.22 -27.22
CA THR A 294 13.80 2.40 -26.56
C THR A 294 14.53 2.00 -25.27
N PRO A 295 15.59 2.74 -24.87
CA PRO A 295 16.30 2.48 -23.63
C PRO A 295 15.38 2.56 -22.41
N LEU A 296 15.65 1.72 -21.40
CA LEU A 296 15.01 1.80 -20.09
C LEU A 296 15.58 2.97 -19.30
N GLU A 297 14.76 3.52 -18.40
CA GLU A 297 15.23 4.51 -17.43
C GLU A 297 15.96 3.81 -16.29
N MET A 298 17.19 4.29 -16.03
CA MET A 298 18.05 3.72 -14.99
C MET A 298 18.07 4.55 -13.70
N ARG A 299 17.30 5.63 -13.65
CA ARG A 299 17.19 6.50 -12.46
C ARG A 299 16.42 5.83 -11.36
N SER A 300 16.72 6.19 -10.11
CA SER A 300 15.90 5.84 -8.95
C SER A 300 14.45 6.29 -9.15
N ASP A 301 13.52 5.43 -8.78
CA ASP A 301 12.09 5.66 -8.95
C ASP A 301 11.27 5.33 -7.70
N GLY A 302 10.06 5.88 -7.64
CA GLY A 302 9.18 5.70 -6.49
C GLY A 302 8.64 4.28 -6.33
N TYR A 303 8.59 3.49 -7.43
CA TYR A 303 8.09 2.12 -7.35
C TYR A 303 9.10 1.21 -6.65
N ALA A 304 10.33 1.14 -7.16
CA ALA A 304 11.36 0.29 -6.59
C ALA A 304 11.75 0.74 -5.18
N THR A 305 12.00 2.05 -5.00
CA THR A 305 12.38 2.58 -3.68
C THR A 305 11.27 2.37 -2.67
N GLY A 306 10.02 2.66 -3.03
CA GLY A 306 8.85 2.48 -2.15
C GLY A 306 8.66 1.01 -1.78
N LEU A 307 8.68 0.09 -2.75
CA LEU A 307 8.46 -1.33 -2.50
C LEU A 307 9.58 -1.95 -1.63
N ILE A 308 10.84 -1.64 -1.90
CA ILE A 308 11.98 -2.15 -1.12
C ILE A 308 11.91 -1.66 0.33
N VAL A 309 11.69 -0.36 0.53
CA VAL A 309 11.58 0.21 1.88
C VAL A 309 10.39 -0.39 2.62
N LEU A 310 9.20 -0.45 1.98
CA LEU A 310 7.99 -1.03 2.55
C LEU A 310 8.23 -2.46 3.04
N VAL A 311 8.76 -3.32 2.17
CA VAL A 311 8.95 -4.73 2.53
C VAL A 311 9.96 -4.87 3.67
N ARG A 312 11.07 -4.12 3.64
CA ARG A 312 12.06 -4.14 4.74
C ARG A 312 11.46 -3.68 6.06
N GLU A 313 10.62 -2.64 6.06
CA GLU A 313 9.94 -2.17 7.29
C GLU A 313 8.92 -3.18 7.80
N GLU A 314 8.26 -3.89 6.89
CA GLU A 314 7.30 -4.93 7.27
C GLU A 314 7.98 -6.16 7.89
N ILE A 315 9.14 -6.59 7.40
CA ILE A 315 9.77 -7.85 7.82
C ILE A 315 10.82 -7.68 8.91
N VAL A 316 11.49 -6.52 9.00
CA VAL A 316 12.61 -6.29 9.93
C VAL A 316 12.20 -5.32 11.03
N PRO A 317 12.21 -5.72 12.31
CA PRO A 317 11.98 -4.79 13.42
C PRO A 317 13.00 -3.64 13.40
N ASN A 318 12.52 -2.41 13.56
CA ASN A 318 13.35 -1.20 13.51
C ASN A 318 14.18 -1.04 12.22
N ALA A 319 13.64 -1.44 11.08
CA ALA A 319 14.34 -1.37 9.79
C ALA A 319 14.94 0.00 9.47
N ARG A 320 14.33 1.10 9.95
CA ARG A 320 14.83 2.49 9.80
C ARG A 320 16.23 2.73 10.39
N LYS A 321 16.71 1.85 11.28
CA LYS A 321 18.09 1.91 11.79
C LYS A 321 19.11 1.37 10.76
N ASN A 322 18.66 0.63 9.77
CA ASN A 322 19.50 0.19 8.67
C ASN A 322 19.82 1.40 7.77
N PRO A 323 21.09 1.68 7.46
CA PRO A 323 21.48 2.86 6.68
C PRO A 323 20.92 2.87 5.26
N HIS A 324 20.69 1.71 4.63
CA HIS A 324 20.07 1.61 3.31
C HIS A 324 18.60 2.00 3.36
N VAL A 325 17.85 1.52 4.35
CA VAL A 325 16.45 1.89 4.56
C VAL A 325 16.32 3.37 4.87
N ALA A 326 17.16 3.90 5.76
CA ALA A 326 17.16 5.32 6.12
C ALA A 326 17.42 6.22 4.89
N ARG A 327 18.37 5.86 4.02
CA ARG A 327 18.61 6.60 2.77
C ARG A 327 17.42 6.50 1.80
N GLY A 328 16.80 5.30 1.69
CA GLY A 328 15.61 5.11 0.87
C GLY A 328 14.43 5.97 1.31
N ILE A 329 14.17 6.05 2.62
CA ILE A 329 13.13 6.93 3.19
C ILE A 329 13.46 8.39 2.88
N SER A 330 14.71 8.82 3.11
CA SER A 330 15.14 10.18 2.81
C SER A 330 14.98 10.51 1.31
N TRP A 331 15.27 9.55 0.44
CA TRP A 331 15.03 9.70 -0.99
C TRP A 331 13.55 9.89 -1.29
N LEU A 332 12.67 9.05 -0.74
CA LEU A 332 11.22 9.16 -0.93
C LEU A 332 10.71 10.53 -0.45
N GLU A 333 11.06 10.96 0.76
CA GLU A 333 10.63 12.24 1.33
C GLU A 333 11.10 13.45 0.50
N SER A 334 12.26 13.33 -0.17
CA SER A 334 12.86 14.42 -0.95
C SER A 334 12.42 14.44 -2.44
N ASN A 335 11.92 13.33 -2.99
CA ASN A 335 11.68 13.16 -4.42
C ASN A 335 10.21 13.11 -4.83
N GLN A 336 9.27 13.47 -3.94
CA GLN A 336 7.90 13.74 -4.33
C GLN A 336 7.87 14.93 -5.29
N ASN A 337 7.22 14.80 -6.43
CA ASN A 337 6.98 15.92 -7.32
C ASN A 337 6.09 16.96 -6.63
N LYS A 338 6.62 18.13 -6.39
CA LYS A 338 5.93 19.21 -5.60
C LYS A 338 4.72 19.80 -6.32
N THR A 339 4.64 19.65 -7.64
CA THR A 339 3.52 20.16 -8.43
C THR A 339 2.39 19.14 -8.50
N THR A 340 2.71 17.86 -8.71
CA THR A 340 1.71 16.82 -8.93
C THR A 340 1.40 16.00 -7.68
N GLY A 341 2.28 15.97 -6.69
CA GLY A 341 2.17 15.09 -5.52
C GLY A 341 2.62 13.65 -5.75
N ALA A 342 2.97 13.28 -6.98
CA ALA A 342 3.37 11.93 -7.37
C ALA A 342 4.85 11.65 -7.16
N TRP A 343 5.21 10.37 -7.09
CA TRP A 343 6.55 9.87 -7.35
C TRP A 343 6.62 9.28 -8.76
N PRO A 344 7.58 9.71 -9.59
CA PRO A 344 7.70 9.21 -10.96
C PRO A 344 8.20 7.76 -10.97
N ALA A 345 7.70 7.00 -11.94
CA ALA A 345 8.27 5.74 -12.40
C ALA A 345 7.96 5.58 -13.89
N TRP A 346 8.77 4.79 -14.59
CA TRP A 346 8.73 4.69 -16.04
C TRP A 346 8.30 3.32 -16.52
N SER A 347 7.56 3.31 -17.62
CA SER A 347 7.06 2.07 -18.21
C SER A 347 8.21 1.16 -18.68
N LEU A 348 8.12 -0.11 -18.32
CA LEU A 348 9.04 -1.16 -18.78
C LEU A 348 8.67 -1.70 -20.17
N ASN A 349 7.50 -1.34 -20.71
CA ASN A 349 6.96 -1.93 -21.94
C ASN A 349 7.20 -1.08 -23.19
N LYS A 350 7.08 0.23 -23.05
CA LYS A 350 7.25 1.23 -24.11
C LYS A 350 7.71 2.54 -23.49
N ASN A 351 8.39 3.37 -24.26
CA ASN A 351 8.57 4.75 -23.86
C ASN A 351 7.21 5.46 -23.83
N ARG A 352 6.83 6.04 -22.70
CA ARG A 352 5.57 6.73 -22.49
C ARG A 352 5.81 8.12 -21.94
N ASP A 353 5.11 9.09 -22.49
CA ASP A 353 5.08 10.43 -21.95
C ASP A 353 4.30 10.44 -20.61
N LEU A 354 4.98 10.82 -19.53
CA LEU A 354 4.41 10.87 -18.18
C LEU A 354 3.32 11.92 -18.02
N GLU A 355 3.17 12.85 -18.95
CA GLU A 355 2.07 13.82 -18.93
C GLU A 355 0.75 13.21 -19.43
N THR A 356 0.82 12.11 -20.17
CA THR A 356 -0.39 11.43 -20.65
C THR A 356 -1.01 10.55 -19.55
N PRO A 357 -2.34 10.41 -19.54
CA PRO A 357 -3.00 9.56 -18.53
C PRO A 357 -2.50 8.11 -18.49
N VAL A 358 -2.25 7.49 -19.66
CA VAL A 358 -1.71 6.12 -19.75
C VAL A 358 -0.22 6.08 -19.37
N GLY A 359 0.53 7.15 -19.60
CA GLY A 359 1.93 7.28 -19.20
C GLY A 359 2.11 7.27 -17.69
N LYS A 360 1.11 7.72 -16.94
CA LYS A 360 1.14 7.81 -15.47
C LYS A 360 0.93 6.49 -14.73
N PHE A 361 0.57 5.38 -15.40
CA PHE A 361 0.29 4.09 -14.73
C PHE A 361 1.40 3.63 -13.77
N MET A 362 2.67 3.77 -14.19
CA MET A 362 3.78 3.42 -13.30
C MET A 362 3.90 4.38 -12.12
N SER A 363 3.62 5.66 -12.32
CA SER A 363 3.64 6.67 -11.25
C SER A 363 2.47 6.50 -10.27
N ASP A 364 1.32 5.97 -10.70
CA ASP A 364 0.20 5.64 -9.83
C ASP A 364 0.64 4.59 -8.78
N ALA A 365 1.23 3.49 -9.23
CA ALA A 365 1.75 2.46 -8.36
C ALA A 365 2.96 2.94 -7.53
N ALA A 366 3.87 3.71 -8.13
CA ALA A 366 5.02 4.29 -7.46
C ALA A 366 4.61 5.20 -6.29
N THR A 367 3.60 6.06 -6.52
CA THR A 367 3.06 6.93 -5.47
C THR A 367 2.45 6.11 -4.34
N SER A 368 1.73 5.06 -4.67
CA SER A 368 1.13 4.16 -3.68
C SER A 368 2.18 3.46 -2.82
N TYR A 369 3.21 2.87 -3.42
CA TYR A 369 4.29 2.22 -2.67
C TYR A 369 5.14 3.20 -1.87
N ALA A 370 5.42 4.39 -2.42
CA ALA A 370 6.15 5.45 -1.71
C ALA A 370 5.43 5.87 -0.41
N VAL A 371 4.12 6.13 -0.49
CA VAL A 371 3.31 6.49 0.67
C VAL A 371 3.27 5.37 1.69
N MET A 372 3.00 4.12 1.25
CA MET A 372 2.96 2.97 2.16
C MET A 372 4.31 2.77 2.86
N ALA A 373 5.43 2.96 2.17
CA ALA A 373 6.77 2.86 2.75
C ALA A 373 7.04 3.95 3.78
N ILE A 374 6.69 5.21 3.50
CA ILE A 374 6.92 6.30 4.44
C ILE A 374 6.08 6.11 5.71
N GLU A 375 4.88 5.54 5.59
CA GLU A 375 3.94 5.37 6.71
C GLU A 375 4.12 4.03 7.47
N ALA A 376 4.76 3.00 6.90
CA ALA A 376 4.88 1.68 7.52
C ALA A 376 5.64 1.69 8.86
N GLY A 377 6.61 2.57 9.05
CA GLY A 377 7.45 2.65 10.26
C GLY A 377 7.08 3.80 11.21
N ARG A 378 5.91 4.42 11.02
CA ARG A 378 5.39 5.51 11.89
C ARG A 378 4.30 4.99 12.87
#